data_2dd2e09a8ca31c4a515a42eebd909429
#
_entry.id   2dd2e09a8ca31c4a515a42eebd909429
#
_cell.length_a   1.000
_cell.length_b   1.000
_cell.length_c   1.000
_cell.angle_alpha   90.00
_cell.angle_beta   90.00
_cell.angle_gamma   90.00
#
_symmetry.space_group_name_H-M   'P 1'
#
loop_
_entity.id
_entity.type
_entity.pdbx_description
1 polymer ?
#
loop_
_entity_poly.entity_id
_entity_poly.type
_entity_poly.pdbx_seq_one_letter_code
_entity_poly.pdbx_strand_id
1 'polypeptide(L)'
;MQLETTPGTGSLKSLQPEYPERQRSRLQQIMKELLSDEGELIKYRDIAREIRKQDVELMNCSDADLQERFSKLKKRCQKAQPSELLMVEAYALITEVIRRQKGITMSDVQLMAAAAMGSNDGAIGEMKTGEGKTLTLAMVLFYRALFPHKSMLFTTNDYLAIDGAMNMGSLFSFFGMKVGVIVSGESDPATKTFIYQPSAADDSRQAILTSASKQEVYQLADVI
;
A
#
# COMPACT_ATOMS: atom_id res chain seq x y z
N MET A 1 -7.95 56.53 -60.14
CA MET A 1 -8.78 56.10 -58.98
C MET A 1 -8.14 54.88 -58.45
N GLN A 2 -7.23 55.06 -57.53
CA GLN A 2 -6.41 53.98 -56.92
C GLN A 2 -6.98 53.72 -55.52
N LEU A 3 -7.31 52.48 -55.27
CA LEU A 3 -7.75 51.99 -53.97
C LEU A 3 -6.52 51.39 -53.24
N GLU A 4 -6.06 52.10 -52.25
CA GLU A 4 -5.05 51.60 -51.33
C GLU A 4 -5.73 50.73 -50.25
N THR A 5 -5.35 49.49 -50.19
CA THR A 5 -5.72 48.56 -49.11
C THR A 5 -4.48 48.31 -48.25
N THR A 6 -4.48 48.80 -47.03
CA THR A 6 -3.54 48.39 -45.99
C THR A 6 -4.25 47.43 -45.05
N PRO A 7 -3.74 46.24 -44.82
CA PRO A 7 -4.18 45.40 -43.69
C PRO A 7 -3.27 45.64 -42.49
N GLY A 8 -3.88 46.19 -41.45
CA GLY A 8 -3.22 46.30 -40.16
C GLY A 8 -3.03 44.94 -39.53
N THR A 9 -1.79 44.50 -39.42
CA THR A 9 -1.38 43.38 -38.54
C THR A 9 -1.41 43.83 -37.09
N GLY A 10 -2.58 43.80 -36.49
CA GLY A 10 -2.74 43.97 -35.05
C GLY A 10 -2.16 42.77 -34.34
N SER A 11 -1.08 43.00 -33.62
CA SER A 11 -0.42 42.03 -32.74
C SER A 11 -1.38 41.56 -31.67
N LEU A 12 -1.65 40.23 -31.63
CA LEU A 12 -2.44 39.53 -30.59
C LEU A 12 -1.77 39.48 -29.20
N LYS A 13 -0.78 40.35 -28.96
CA LYS A 13 -0.03 40.42 -27.69
C LYS A 13 -0.70 41.22 -26.55
N SER A 14 -1.86 41.81 -26.75
CA SER A 14 -2.46 42.77 -25.82
C SER A 14 -3.72 42.33 -25.06
N LEU A 15 -4.00 41.02 -24.97
CA LEU A 15 -5.19 40.52 -24.27
C LEU A 15 -4.88 39.53 -23.14
N GLN A 16 -3.68 39.56 -22.58
CA GLN A 16 -3.45 38.84 -21.33
C GLN A 16 -3.74 39.81 -20.17
N PRO A 17 -4.69 39.49 -19.28
CA PRO A 17 -4.92 40.32 -18.09
C PRO A 17 -3.65 40.34 -17.25
N GLU A 18 -3.14 41.54 -16.95
CA GLU A 18 -2.03 41.74 -16.03
C GLU A 18 -2.52 41.48 -14.61
N TYR A 19 -2.31 40.26 -14.13
CA TYR A 19 -2.51 39.96 -12.73
C TYR A 19 -1.37 40.55 -11.88
N PRO A 20 -1.69 41.09 -10.67
CA PRO A 20 -0.68 41.55 -9.72
C PRO A 20 0.34 40.44 -9.43
N GLU A 21 1.61 40.78 -9.23
CA GLU A 21 2.70 39.79 -9.04
C GLU A 21 2.39 38.74 -7.95
N ARG A 22 1.72 39.13 -6.86
CA ARG A 22 1.26 38.23 -5.80
C ARG A 22 0.24 37.19 -6.30
N GLN A 23 -0.61 37.54 -7.24
CA GLN A 23 -1.56 36.58 -7.82
C GLN A 23 -0.90 35.66 -8.83
N ARG A 24 0.06 36.17 -9.60
CA ARG A 24 0.87 35.35 -10.53
C ARG A 24 1.68 34.30 -9.79
N SER A 25 2.33 34.65 -8.69
CA SER A 25 3.10 33.70 -7.88
C SER A 25 2.22 32.64 -7.24
N ARG A 26 1.02 33.03 -6.75
CA ARG A 26 0.06 32.07 -6.17
C ARG A 26 -0.53 31.13 -7.23
N LEU A 27 -0.87 31.63 -8.41
CA LEU A 27 -1.35 30.80 -9.52
C LEU A 27 -0.26 29.84 -10.01
N GLN A 28 1.00 30.30 -10.11
CA GLN A 28 2.12 29.44 -10.46
C GLN A 28 2.37 28.36 -9.42
N GLN A 29 2.19 28.68 -8.14
CA GLN A 29 2.31 27.70 -7.06
C GLN A 29 1.19 26.67 -7.12
N ILE A 30 -0.08 27.09 -7.29
CA ILE A 30 -1.23 26.19 -7.46
C ILE A 30 -1.06 25.32 -8.70
N MET A 31 -0.63 25.87 -9.83
CA MET A 31 -0.36 25.09 -11.03
C MET A 31 0.77 24.08 -10.82
N LYS A 32 1.84 24.47 -10.10
CA LYS A 32 2.92 23.56 -9.76
C LYS A 32 2.46 22.42 -8.85
N GLU A 33 1.61 22.71 -7.87
CA GLU A 33 0.99 21.71 -7.00
C GLU A 33 0.09 20.76 -7.81
N LEU A 34 -0.83 21.29 -8.64
CA LEU A 34 -1.70 20.47 -9.50
C LEU A 34 -0.90 19.59 -10.48
N LEU A 35 0.15 20.13 -11.10
CA LEU A 35 1.00 19.35 -12.02
C LEU A 35 1.84 18.31 -11.26
N SER A 36 2.24 18.56 -10.01
CA SER A 36 2.91 17.57 -9.18
C SER A 36 1.97 16.44 -8.79
N ASP A 37 0.73 16.75 -8.43
CA ASP A 37 -0.30 15.78 -8.06
C ASP A 37 -0.67 14.89 -9.26
N GLU A 38 -0.79 15.46 -10.47
CA GLU A 38 -1.00 14.69 -11.70
C GLU A 38 0.21 13.77 -12.00
N GLY A 39 1.42 14.26 -11.80
CA GLY A 39 2.64 13.48 -11.98
C GLY A 39 2.72 12.30 -11.02
N GLU A 40 2.40 12.50 -9.75
CA GLU A 40 2.33 11.43 -8.76
C GLU A 40 1.22 10.44 -9.08
N LEU A 41 0.06 10.90 -9.50
CA LEU A 41 -1.05 10.04 -9.88
C LEU A 41 -0.69 9.14 -11.08
N ILE A 42 0.01 9.69 -12.07
CA ILE A 42 0.52 8.92 -13.23
C ILE A 42 1.50 7.86 -12.76
N LYS A 43 2.44 8.23 -11.90
CA LYS A 43 3.42 7.29 -11.31
C LYS A 43 2.74 6.10 -10.63
N TYR A 44 1.79 6.34 -9.73
CA TYR A 44 1.10 5.25 -9.02
C TYR A 44 0.21 4.42 -9.94
N ARG A 45 -0.35 5.02 -10.99
CA ARG A 45 -1.07 4.30 -12.05
C ARG A 45 -0.15 3.36 -12.82
N ASP A 46 1.06 3.80 -13.13
CA ASP A 46 2.04 2.97 -13.83
C ASP A 46 2.52 1.82 -12.94
N ILE A 47 2.75 2.06 -11.65
CA ILE A 47 3.02 0.99 -10.66
C ILE A 47 1.86 -0.02 -10.64
N ALA A 48 0.61 0.42 -10.59
CA ALA A 48 -0.55 -0.47 -10.61
C ALA A 48 -0.61 -1.32 -11.90
N ARG A 49 -0.27 -0.75 -13.04
CA ARG A 49 -0.18 -1.48 -14.33
C ARG A 49 0.92 -2.55 -14.32
N GLU A 50 2.08 -2.24 -13.75
CA GLU A 50 3.17 -3.21 -13.66
C GLU A 50 2.81 -4.37 -12.70
N ILE A 51 2.10 -4.09 -11.58
CA ILE A 51 1.56 -5.13 -10.71
C ILE A 51 0.60 -6.03 -11.51
N ARG A 52 -0.32 -5.46 -12.29
CA ARG A 52 -1.26 -6.23 -13.13
C ARG A 52 -0.58 -7.15 -14.14
N LYS A 53 0.52 -6.71 -14.74
CA LYS A 53 1.28 -7.56 -15.66
C LYS A 53 1.83 -8.79 -14.96
N GLN A 54 2.35 -8.62 -13.74
CA GLN A 54 2.86 -9.74 -12.96
C GLN A 54 1.73 -10.64 -12.43
N ASP A 55 0.55 -10.10 -12.08
CA ASP A 55 -0.61 -10.88 -11.65
C ASP A 55 -0.92 -12.01 -12.65
N VAL A 56 -0.91 -11.71 -13.96
CA VAL A 56 -1.20 -12.69 -15.03
C VAL A 56 -0.20 -13.86 -15.01
N GLU A 57 1.06 -13.59 -14.75
CA GLU A 57 2.10 -14.61 -14.64
C GLU A 57 1.92 -15.45 -13.37
N LEU A 58 1.64 -14.79 -12.23
CA LEU A 58 1.52 -15.43 -10.93
C LEU A 58 0.28 -16.31 -10.78
N MET A 59 -0.79 -16.05 -11.55
CA MET A 59 -2.01 -16.88 -11.55
C MET A 59 -1.71 -18.36 -11.88
N ASN A 60 -0.69 -18.61 -12.69
CA ASN A 60 -0.31 -19.96 -13.11
C ASN A 60 0.77 -20.60 -12.22
N CYS A 61 1.29 -19.88 -11.24
CA CYS A 61 2.29 -20.39 -10.31
C CYS A 61 1.67 -21.29 -9.24
N SER A 62 2.40 -22.32 -8.80
CA SER A 62 2.02 -23.08 -7.61
C SER A 62 2.26 -22.26 -6.33
N ASP A 63 1.69 -22.69 -5.20
CA ASP A 63 1.96 -22.06 -3.90
C ASP A 63 3.45 -22.15 -3.52
N ALA A 64 4.11 -23.26 -3.87
CA ALA A 64 5.54 -23.43 -3.66
C ALA A 64 6.36 -22.41 -4.48
N ASP A 65 5.97 -22.16 -5.74
CA ASP A 65 6.64 -21.14 -6.58
C ASP A 65 6.47 -19.74 -6.00
N LEU A 66 5.28 -19.40 -5.49
CA LEU A 66 5.04 -18.10 -4.84
C LEU A 66 5.90 -17.93 -3.58
N GLN A 67 6.00 -18.99 -2.77
CA GLN A 67 6.85 -18.97 -1.56
C GLN A 67 8.34 -18.87 -1.90
N GLU A 68 8.79 -19.52 -2.97
CA GLU A 68 10.17 -19.41 -3.45
C GLU A 68 10.47 -17.98 -3.95
N ARG A 69 9.58 -17.41 -4.77
CA ARG A 69 9.68 -16.01 -5.25
C ARG A 69 9.72 -15.03 -4.07
N PHE A 70 8.85 -15.21 -3.09
CA PHE A 70 8.86 -14.42 -1.87
C PHE A 70 10.19 -14.53 -1.12
N SER A 71 10.73 -15.74 -0.96
CA SER A 71 12.00 -15.95 -0.26
C SER A 71 13.16 -15.24 -0.96
N LYS A 72 13.19 -15.25 -2.31
CA LYS A 72 14.16 -14.50 -3.10
C LYS A 72 13.99 -12.99 -2.95
N LEU A 73 12.75 -12.49 -2.98
CA LEU A 73 12.43 -11.10 -2.80
C LEU A 73 12.83 -10.61 -1.40
N LYS A 74 12.47 -11.35 -0.33
CA LYS A 74 12.82 -11.01 1.06
C LYS A 74 14.33 -10.89 1.22
N LYS A 75 15.12 -11.82 0.66
CA LYS A 75 16.60 -11.73 0.70
C LYS A 75 17.16 -10.51 0.00
N ARG A 76 16.52 -10.04 -1.07
CA ARG A 76 16.89 -8.79 -1.76
C ARG A 76 16.55 -7.57 -0.93
N CYS A 77 15.34 -7.52 -0.37
CA CYS A 77 14.88 -6.43 0.48
C CYS A 77 15.72 -6.25 1.75
N GLN A 78 16.23 -7.35 2.33
CA GLN A 78 17.13 -7.27 3.50
C GLN A 78 18.46 -6.56 3.23
N LYS A 79 18.85 -6.39 1.97
CA LYS A 79 20.13 -5.78 1.55
C LYS A 79 19.94 -4.50 0.72
N ALA A 80 18.72 -4.12 0.44
CA ALA A 80 18.39 -3.00 -0.42
C ALA A 80 17.58 -1.93 0.31
N GLN A 81 17.54 -0.74 -0.24
CA GLN A 81 16.56 0.28 0.14
C GLN A 81 15.23 0.04 -0.58
N PRO A 82 14.10 0.49 -0.01
CA PRO A 82 12.81 0.45 -0.65
C PRO A 82 12.86 1.07 -2.07
N SER A 83 12.24 0.40 -3.03
CA SER A 83 12.19 0.85 -4.43
C SER A 83 10.89 0.41 -5.11
N GLU A 84 10.50 1.09 -6.17
CA GLU A 84 9.30 0.77 -6.94
C GLU A 84 9.34 -0.66 -7.51
N LEU A 85 10.49 -1.10 -7.97
CA LEU A 85 10.65 -2.47 -8.50
C LEU A 85 10.36 -3.53 -7.44
N LEU A 86 10.93 -3.39 -6.24
CA LEU A 86 10.69 -4.30 -5.12
C LEU A 86 9.23 -4.23 -4.63
N MET A 87 8.62 -3.05 -4.71
CA MET A 87 7.21 -2.84 -4.36
C MET A 87 6.28 -3.57 -5.35
N VAL A 88 6.52 -3.43 -6.63
CA VAL A 88 5.73 -4.11 -7.68
C VAL A 88 5.78 -5.64 -7.48
N GLU A 89 6.97 -6.20 -7.28
CA GLU A 89 7.12 -7.64 -7.02
C GLU A 89 6.40 -8.07 -5.73
N ALA A 90 6.51 -7.28 -4.65
CA ALA A 90 5.86 -7.58 -3.37
C ALA A 90 4.34 -7.52 -3.49
N TYR A 91 3.83 -6.46 -4.14
CA TYR A 91 2.39 -6.29 -4.28
C TYR A 91 1.76 -7.32 -5.21
N ALA A 92 2.42 -7.71 -6.27
CA ALA A 92 1.95 -8.80 -7.13
C ALA A 92 1.83 -10.12 -6.35
N LEU A 93 2.81 -10.46 -5.51
CA LEU A 93 2.76 -11.67 -4.69
C LEU A 93 1.59 -11.65 -3.69
N ILE A 94 1.42 -10.56 -2.94
CA ILE A 94 0.37 -10.49 -1.93
C ILE A 94 -1.02 -10.39 -2.55
N THR A 95 -1.20 -9.71 -3.69
CA THR A 95 -2.48 -9.63 -4.40
C THR A 95 -2.92 -10.99 -4.93
N GLU A 96 -1.98 -11.81 -5.42
CA GLU A 96 -2.30 -13.17 -5.83
C GLU A 96 -2.73 -14.04 -4.65
N VAL A 97 -2.09 -13.92 -3.49
CA VAL A 97 -2.53 -14.63 -2.27
C VAL A 97 -3.90 -14.14 -1.79
N ILE A 98 -4.17 -12.83 -1.83
CA ILE A 98 -5.49 -12.27 -1.55
C ILE A 98 -6.54 -12.89 -2.48
N ARG A 99 -6.25 -12.97 -3.77
CA ARG A 99 -7.14 -13.57 -4.76
C ARG A 99 -7.43 -15.05 -4.45
N ARG A 100 -6.39 -15.83 -4.13
CA ARG A 100 -6.56 -17.27 -3.79
C ARG A 100 -7.33 -17.49 -2.52
N GLN A 101 -6.99 -16.81 -1.44
CA GLN A 101 -7.56 -17.07 -0.12
C GLN A 101 -8.91 -16.39 0.11
N LYS A 102 -9.14 -15.24 -0.50
CA LYS A 102 -10.34 -14.42 -0.25
C LYS A 102 -11.25 -14.28 -1.46
N GLY A 103 -10.83 -14.72 -2.64
CA GLY A 103 -11.59 -14.55 -3.89
C GLY A 103 -11.72 -13.09 -4.33
N ILE A 104 -10.88 -12.19 -3.82
CA ILE A 104 -10.95 -10.75 -4.05
C ILE A 104 -9.82 -10.34 -5.00
N THR A 105 -10.16 -9.65 -6.07
CA THR A 105 -9.20 -8.95 -6.93
C THR A 105 -9.12 -7.49 -6.50
N MET A 106 -7.91 -7.04 -6.15
CA MET A 106 -7.69 -5.64 -5.75
C MET A 106 -7.97 -4.70 -6.93
N SER A 107 -8.65 -3.59 -6.69
CA SER A 107 -8.89 -2.56 -7.72
C SER A 107 -7.64 -1.74 -7.99
N ASP A 108 -7.56 -1.08 -9.16
CA ASP A 108 -6.43 -0.22 -9.49
C ASP A 108 -6.28 0.94 -8.49
N VAL A 109 -7.40 1.48 -8.00
CA VAL A 109 -7.39 2.54 -6.97
C VAL A 109 -6.77 2.04 -5.66
N GLN A 110 -7.07 0.80 -5.25
CA GLN A 110 -6.46 0.19 -4.07
C GLN A 110 -4.96 -0.07 -4.26
N LEU A 111 -4.54 -0.52 -5.46
CA LEU A 111 -3.13 -0.70 -5.80
C LEU A 111 -2.38 0.63 -5.77
N MET A 112 -2.96 1.69 -6.35
CA MET A 112 -2.40 3.05 -6.35
C MET A 112 -2.29 3.60 -4.92
N ALA A 113 -3.34 3.44 -4.10
CA ALA A 113 -3.34 3.87 -2.70
C ALA A 113 -2.26 3.14 -1.88
N ALA A 114 -2.14 1.81 -2.06
CA ALA A 114 -1.08 1.04 -1.42
C ALA A 114 0.30 1.49 -1.87
N ALA A 115 0.50 1.77 -3.17
CA ALA A 115 1.75 2.26 -3.72
C ALA A 115 2.13 3.63 -3.16
N ALA A 116 1.19 4.56 -3.07
CA ALA A 116 1.40 5.89 -2.49
C ALA A 116 1.83 5.81 -1.03
N MET A 117 1.09 5.04 -0.20
CA MET A 117 1.42 4.84 1.22
C MET A 117 2.72 4.04 1.43
N GLY A 118 3.02 3.11 0.54
CA GLY A 118 4.24 2.29 0.60
C GLY A 118 5.50 3.02 0.13
N SER A 119 5.38 4.02 -0.75
CA SER A 119 6.51 4.77 -1.32
C SER A 119 7.02 5.87 -0.39
N ASN A 120 6.15 6.49 0.40
CA ASN A 120 6.46 7.70 1.16
C ASN A 120 6.63 7.38 2.65
N ASP A 121 7.55 8.09 3.30
CA ASP A 121 7.78 7.99 4.74
C ASP A 121 6.75 8.78 5.58
N GLY A 122 5.86 9.50 4.92
CA GLY A 122 4.75 10.21 5.55
C GLY A 122 3.66 10.47 4.51
N ALA A 123 2.66 9.58 4.45
CA ALA A 123 1.50 9.74 3.58
C ALA A 123 0.21 9.64 4.40
N ILE A 124 -0.77 10.47 4.05
CA ILE A 124 -2.13 10.38 4.58
C ILE A 124 -3.02 9.83 3.48
N GLY A 125 -3.62 8.67 3.72
CA GLY A 125 -4.57 8.04 2.79
C GLY A 125 -5.98 8.09 3.35
N GLU A 126 -6.90 8.68 2.60
CA GLU A 126 -8.33 8.65 2.92
C GLU A 126 -9.05 7.69 1.95
N MET A 127 -9.76 6.74 2.53
CA MET A 127 -10.61 5.79 1.78
C MET A 127 -11.98 5.71 2.46
N LYS A 128 -13.05 5.70 1.68
CA LYS A 128 -14.42 5.56 2.23
C LYS A 128 -14.64 4.20 2.87
N THR A 129 -15.62 4.13 3.75
CA THR A 129 -16.03 2.86 4.36
C THR A 129 -16.47 1.87 3.28
N GLY A 130 -16.00 0.62 3.36
CA GLY A 130 -16.31 -0.41 2.37
C GLY A 130 -15.35 -0.47 1.17
N GLU A 131 -14.43 0.47 1.00
CA GLU A 131 -13.48 0.48 -0.13
C GLU A 131 -12.26 -0.44 0.04
N GLY A 132 -12.27 -1.33 1.05
CA GLY A 132 -11.24 -2.34 1.23
C GLY A 132 -9.95 -1.85 1.89
N LYS A 133 -10.03 -0.86 2.79
CA LYS A 133 -8.89 -0.31 3.56
C LYS A 133 -7.99 -1.41 4.16
N THR A 134 -8.60 -2.43 4.76
CA THR A 134 -7.88 -3.52 5.45
C THR A 134 -6.92 -4.24 4.50
N LEU A 135 -7.37 -4.59 3.29
CA LEU A 135 -6.52 -5.27 2.32
C LEU A 135 -5.47 -4.34 1.71
N THR A 136 -5.81 -3.08 1.50
CA THR A 136 -4.86 -2.05 1.06
C THR A 136 -3.75 -1.87 2.09
N LEU A 137 -4.09 -1.80 3.40
CA LEU A 137 -3.11 -1.73 4.48
C LEU A 137 -2.29 -3.02 4.59
N ALA A 138 -2.89 -4.19 4.36
CA ALA A 138 -2.15 -5.46 4.35
C ALA A 138 -1.03 -5.45 3.31
N MET A 139 -1.25 -4.88 2.12
CA MET A 139 -0.21 -4.74 1.09
C MET A 139 0.94 -3.85 1.57
N VAL A 140 0.63 -2.70 2.18
CA VAL A 140 1.64 -1.77 2.71
C VAL A 140 2.46 -2.43 3.80
N LEU A 141 1.81 -3.08 4.77
CA LEU A 141 2.46 -3.79 5.86
C LEU A 141 3.36 -4.92 5.33
N PHE A 142 2.85 -5.70 4.37
CA PHE A 142 3.59 -6.78 3.73
C PHE A 142 4.89 -6.28 3.12
N TYR A 143 4.82 -5.24 2.26
CA TYR A 143 6.00 -4.69 1.61
C TYR A 143 7.01 -4.13 2.61
N ARG A 144 6.55 -3.34 3.58
CA ARG A 144 7.43 -2.72 4.58
C ARG A 144 8.10 -3.76 5.49
N ALA A 145 7.41 -4.85 5.82
CA ALA A 145 7.97 -5.94 6.64
C ALA A 145 9.02 -6.81 5.93
N LEU A 146 9.22 -6.64 4.61
CA LEU A 146 10.31 -7.31 3.89
C LEU A 146 11.70 -6.75 4.23
N PHE A 147 11.76 -5.50 4.66
CA PHE A 147 13.01 -4.81 5.03
C PHE A 147 13.43 -5.12 6.48
N PRO A 148 14.64 -4.71 6.92
CA PRO A 148 15.14 -5.01 8.27
C PRO A 148 14.37 -4.37 9.43
N HIS A 149 13.16 -3.93 9.23
CA HIS A 149 12.29 -3.30 10.20
C HIS A 149 10.96 -4.04 10.30
N LYS A 150 10.32 -3.93 11.45
CA LYS A 150 8.97 -4.45 11.64
C LYS A 150 7.94 -3.45 11.14
N SER A 151 6.86 -3.94 10.58
CA SER A 151 5.70 -3.12 10.25
C SER A 151 4.71 -3.14 11.39
N MET A 152 4.18 -1.98 11.75
CA MET A 152 3.20 -1.83 12.82
C MET A 152 1.97 -1.10 12.32
N LEU A 153 0.78 -1.60 12.68
CA LEU A 153 -0.50 -0.96 12.44
C LEU A 153 -1.14 -0.57 13.77
N PHE A 154 -1.33 0.72 13.97
CA PHE A 154 -2.04 1.23 15.14
C PHE A 154 -3.52 1.41 14.81
N THR A 155 -4.39 0.92 15.67
CA THR A 155 -5.84 1.01 15.57
C THR A 155 -6.42 1.79 16.75
N THR A 156 -7.67 2.24 16.63
CA THR A 156 -8.32 3.03 17.66
C THR A 156 -8.79 2.23 18.87
N ASN A 157 -8.90 0.91 18.74
CA ASN A 157 -9.32 0.02 19.82
C ASN A 157 -8.82 -1.41 19.62
N ASP A 158 -8.87 -2.22 20.68
CA ASP A 158 -8.39 -3.59 20.74
C ASP A 158 -9.16 -4.53 19.79
N TYR A 159 -10.48 -4.30 19.63
CA TYR A 159 -11.29 -5.10 18.72
C TYR A 159 -10.78 -5.01 17.28
N LEU A 160 -10.48 -3.81 16.79
CA LEU A 160 -9.94 -3.61 15.44
C LEU A 160 -8.54 -4.20 15.28
N ALA A 161 -7.71 -4.20 16.33
CA ALA A 161 -6.42 -4.85 16.28
C ALA A 161 -6.55 -6.37 16.12
N ILE A 162 -7.41 -6.99 16.91
CA ILE A 162 -7.70 -8.42 16.84
C ILE A 162 -8.34 -8.79 15.50
N ASP A 163 -9.38 -8.07 15.09
CA ASP A 163 -10.08 -8.28 13.82
C ASP A 163 -9.13 -8.14 12.63
N GLY A 164 -8.26 -7.11 12.64
CA GLY A 164 -7.23 -6.91 11.63
C GLY A 164 -6.28 -8.12 11.52
N ALA A 165 -5.78 -8.63 12.65
CA ALA A 165 -4.90 -9.79 12.67
C ALA A 165 -5.61 -11.06 12.17
N MET A 166 -6.86 -11.28 12.57
CA MET A 166 -7.66 -12.42 12.10
C MET A 166 -7.93 -12.35 10.60
N ASN A 167 -8.21 -11.17 10.08
CA ASN A 167 -8.51 -10.96 8.67
C ASN A 167 -7.27 -11.00 7.76
N MET A 168 -6.12 -10.55 8.24
CA MET A 168 -4.89 -10.44 7.45
C MET A 168 -3.88 -11.56 7.74
N GLY A 169 -3.98 -12.19 8.91
CA GLY A 169 -2.96 -13.13 9.40
C GLY A 169 -2.69 -14.29 8.46
N SER A 170 -3.75 -14.85 7.83
CA SER A 170 -3.58 -15.94 6.86
C SER A 170 -2.77 -15.53 5.63
N LEU A 171 -2.88 -14.28 5.18
CA LEU A 171 -2.14 -13.75 4.04
C LEU A 171 -0.63 -13.71 4.33
N PHE A 172 -0.26 -13.24 5.51
CA PHE A 172 1.13 -13.18 5.95
C PHE A 172 1.70 -14.57 6.25
N SER A 173 0.89 -15.43 6.92
CA SER A 173 1.29 -16.80 7.26
C SER A 173 1.55 -17.67 6.03
N PHE A 174 0.88 -17.40 4.90
CA PHE A 174 1.17 -18.06 3.63
C PHE A 174 2.65 -17.95 3.23
N PHE A 175 3.26 -16.83 3.55
CA PHE A 175 4.68 -16.54 3.31
C PHE A 175 5.59 -16.84 4.51
N GLY A 176 5.07 -17.50 5.54
CA GLY A 176 5.81 -17.78 6.76
C GLY A 176 6.11 -16.55 7.63
N MET A 177 5.43 -15.43 7.38
CA MET A 177 5.53 -14.22 8.20
C MET A 177 4.65 -14.37 9.43
N LYS A 178 5.14 -13.88 10.58
CA LYS A 178 4.43 -13.92 11.85
C LYS A 178 3.72 -12.60 12.13
N VAL A 179 2.45 -12.70 12.53
CA VAL A 179 1.64 -11.55 12.94
C VAL A 179 1.43 -11.57 14.44
N GLY A 180 1.74 -10.48 15.08
CA GLY A 180 1.51 -10.25 16.50
C GLY A 180 0.41 -9.22 16.71
N VAL A 181 -0.29 -9.31 17.84
CA VAL A 181 -1.31 -8.35 18.25
C VAL A 181 -1.02 -7.88 19.65
N ILE A 182 -0.98 -6.57 19.86
CA ILE A 182 -0.87 -5.95 21.17
C ILE A 182 -2.16 -5.21 21.47
N VAL A 183 -2.83 -5.61 22.56
CA VAL A 183 -4.06 -4.96 23.02
C VAL A 183 -3.83 -4.27 24.36
N SER A 184 -4.58 -3.22 24.62
CA SER A 184 -4.38 -2.37 25.81
C SER A 184 -5.03 -2.92 27.08
N GLY A 185 -5.90 -3.93 27.00
CA GLY A 185 -6.70 -4.59 28.03
C GLY A 185 -6.38 -4.22 29.48
N GLU A 186 -7.35 -3.67 30.19
CA GLU A 186 -7.15 -3.23 31.59
C GLU A 186 -7.16 -4.37 32.61
N SER A 187 -7.62 -5.57 32.24
CA SER A 187 -8.04 -6.58 33.22
C SER A 187 -7.07 -7.72 33.49
N ASP A 188 -6.18 -8.09 32.54
CA ASP A 188 -5.21 -9.16 32.79
C ASP A 188 -3.93 -8.98 31.92
N PRO A 189 -2.75 -8.83 32.53
CA PRO A 189 -1.50 -8.75 31.81
C PRO A 189 -1.19 -9.96 30.92
N ALA A 190 -1.72 -11.14 31.22
CA ALA A 190 -1.49 -12.37 30.47
C ALA A 190 -2.30 -12.45 29.16
N THR A 191 -3.38 -11.67 29.05
CA THR A 191 -4.30 -11.71 27.90
C THR A 191 -4.12 -10.56 26.90
N LYS A 192 -3.05 -9.78 27.05
CA LYS A 192 -2.89 -8.49 26.33
C LYS A 192 -2.13 -8.58 25.02
N THR A 193 -1.59 -9.72 24.66
CA THR A 193 -0.79 -9.91 23.45
C THR A 193 -0.96 -11.31 22.90
N PHE A 194 -0.98 -11.39 21.59
CA PHE A 194 -1.20 -12.65 20.89
C PHE A 194 -0.26 -12.78 19.70
N ILE A 195 0.02 -14.03 19.32
CA ILE A 195 0.60 -14.36 18.02
C ILE A 195 -0.46 -15.13 17.22
N TYR A 196 -0.69 -14.69 16.00
CA TYR A 196 -1.57 -15.39 15.06
C TYR A 196 -0.97 -16.74 14.68
N GLN A 197 -1.76 -17.79 14.82
CA GLN A 197 -1.42 -19.13 14.37
C GLN A 197 -2.43 -19.54 13.28
N PRO A 198 -1.96 -19.92 12.08
CA PRO A 198 -2.86 -20.48 11.07
C PRO A 198 -3.45 -21.77 11.60
N SER A 199 -4.75 -22.01 11.36
CA SER A 199 -5.35 -23.30 11.66
C SER A 199 -4.74 -24.39 10.78
N ALA A 200 -4.48 -25.56 11.37
CA ALA A 200 -4.06 -26.74 10.62
C ALA A 200 -5.22 -27.38 9.81
N ALA A 201 -6.47 -27.00 10.10
CA ALA A 201 -7.63 -27.43 9.35
C ALA A 201 -7.89 -26.44 8.20
N ASP A 202 -8.37 -26.95 7.08
CA ASP A 202 -8.72 -26.22 5.84
C ASP A 202 -9.82 -25.13 6.03
N ASP A 203 -10.21 -24.89 7.28
CA ASP A 203 -11.18 -23.87 7.67
C ASP A 203 -10.47 -22.60 8.13
N SER A 204 -10.29 -21.65 7.19
CA SER A 204 -9.71 -20.31 7.41
C SER A 204 -10.46 -19.46 8.47
N ARG A 205 -11.51 -19.98 9.07
CA ARG A 205 -12.32 -19.32 10.11
C ARG A 205 -11.90 -19.68 11.53
N GLN A 206 -10.97 -20.61 11.72
CA GLN A 206 -10.51 -21.07 13.03
C GLN A 206 -9.03 -20.72 13.29
N ALA A 207 -8.57 -19.56 12.83
CA ALA A 207 -7.28 -19.06 13.26
C ALA A 207 -7.28 -18.88 14.78
N ILE A 208 -6.19 -19.28 15.42
CA ILE A 208 -6.05 -19.22 16.87
C ILE A 208 -5.08 -18.08 17.19
N LEU A 209 -5.49 -17.18 18.07
CA LEU A 209 -4.60 -16.24 18.72
C LEU A 209 -4.01 -16.89 19.95
N THR A 210 -2.73 -17.22 19.89
CA THR A 210 -2.03 -17.80 21.04
C THR A 210 -1.49 -16.67 21.91
N SER A 211 -1.78 -16.71 23.21
CA SER A 211 -1.27 -15.75 24.18
C SER A 211 0.27 -15.73 24.16
N ALA A 212 0.83 -14.53 24.16
CA ALA A 212 2.26 -14.28 24.18
C ALA A 212 2.59 -13.05 25.01
N SER A 213 3.79 -12.95 25.55
CA SER A 213 4.24 -11.72 26.18
C SER A 213 4.50 -10.61 25.14
N LYS A 214 4.42 -9.34 25.55
CA LYS A 214 4.80 -8.22 24.67
C LYS A 214 6.21 -8.40 24.11
N GLN A 215 7.14 -8.89 24.92
CA GLN A 215 8.52 -9.11 24.51
C GLN A 215 8.60 -10.17 23.39
N GLU A 216 7.87 -11.28 23.52
CA GLU A 216 7.81 -12.31 22.48
C GLU A 216 7.21 -11.77 21.18
N VAL A 217 6.13 -10.99 21.26
CA VAL A 217 5.54 -10.36 20.07
C VAL A 217 6.55 -9.42 19.38
N TYR A 218 7.22 -8.55 20.16
CA TYR A 218 8.25 -7.68 19.59
C TYR A 218 9.46 -8.42 19.04
N GLN A 219 9.80 -9.59 19.55
CA GLN A 219 10.91 -10.38 19.03
C GLN A 219 10.54 -11.19 17.80
N LEU A 220 9.38 -11.84 17.81
CA LEU A 220 9.00 -12.87 16.85
C LEU A 220 8.18 -12.39 15.68
N ALA A 221 7.34 -11.34 15.85
CA ALA A 221 6.45 -10.89 14.80
C ALA A 221 7.18 -10.08 13.73
N ASP A 222 6.83 -10.29 12.46
CA ASP A 222 7.23 -9.46 11.31
C ASP A 222 6.29 -8.25 11.19
N VAL A 223 5.00 -8.46 11.52
CA VAL A 223 3.92 -7.45 11.52
C VAL A 223 3.23 -7.44 12.89
N ILE A 224 2.97 -6.26 13.43
CA ILE A 224 2.30 -6.06 14.72
C ILE A 224 1.09 -5.16 14.54
#